data_9f329c707270650d9621143ae4e39161
#
_entry.id   9f329c707270650d9621143ae4e39161
#
_cell.length_a   1.000
_cell.length_b   1.000
_cell.length_c   1.000
_cell.angle_alpha   90.00
_cell.angle_beta   90.00
_cell.angle_gamma   90.00
#
_symmetry.space_group_name_H-M   'P 1'
#
loop_
_entity.id
_entity.type
_entity.pdbx_description
1 polymer ?
#
loop_
_entity_poly.entity_id
_entity_poly.type
_entity_poly.pdbx_seq_one_letter_code
_entity_poly.pdbx_strand_id
1 'polypeptide(L)'
;MSESSSLDCSVLVLNRFYMAVRVVDVRRAMTLLYRGCAEVITIEDDQYSNYDFESWCELSELHALEKQNGEEYLRTPTRELQVPRIVRLMLYDRIPKSTVRFNRKTLFARDGYRCQYCGQTRPMSQLSLDHVIPRSQGGKTTWENVVCSCLGCNSKKGGRTPIQAGMKLLTIPIRPQSNPGIAVTLKDPRYESWKTFLASNVAG
;
A
#
# COMPACT_ATOMS: atom_id res chain seq x y z
N MET A 1 15.06 8.26 16.01
CA MET A 1 14.32 8.28 14.73
C MET A 1 15.01 7.24 13.86
N SER A 2 14.39 6.07 13.63
CA SER A 2 14.96 5.02 12.78
C SER A 2 14.92 5.51 11.34
N GLU A 3 16.08 5.61 10.71
CA GLU A 3 16.19 5.78 9.26
C GLU A 3 15.38 4.65 8.60
N SER A 4 14.24 4.99 8.00
CA SER A 4 13.53 4.03 7.13
C SER A 4 14.44 3.78 5.95
N SER A 5 14.85 2.52 5.76
CA SER A 5 15.67 2.13 4.62
C SER A 5 14.96 2.55 3.32
N SER A 6 15.68 3.14 2.36
CA SER A 6 15.15 3.49 1.03
C SER A 6 14.45 2.30 0.35
N LEU A 7 14.80 1.07 0.75
CA LEU A 7 14.18 -0.17 0.28
C LEU A 7 12.77 -0.41 0.82
N ASP A 8 12.39 0.26 1.93
CA ASP A 8 11.05 0.16 2.54
C ASP A 8 10.03 1.10 1.89
N CYS A 9 10.49 1.95 0.96
CA CYS A 9 9.62 2.84 0.21
C CYS A 9 8.68 2.04 -0.70
N SER A 10 7.50 2.62 -0.93
CA SER A 10 6.48 2.05 -1.79
C SER A 10 6.50 2.70 -3.17
N VAL A 11 6.22 1.93 -4.21
CA VAL A 11 6.17 2.41 -5.60
C VAL A 11 4.82 2.04 -6.20
N LEU A 12 4.12 3.02 -6.76
CA LEU A 12 2.86 2.81 -7.48
C LEU A 12 3.15 2.22 -8.86
N VAL A 13 2.47 1.13 -9.18
CA VAL A 13 2.57 0.50 -10.49
C VAL A 13 1.31 0.78 -11.29
N LEU A 14 1.49 1.38 -12.46
CA LEU A 14 0.44 1.65 -13.44
C LEU A 14 0.46 0.60 -14.55
N ASN A 15 -0.67 0.39 -15.22
CA ASN A 15 -0.71 -0.34 -16.49
C ASN A 15 -0.35 0.61 -17.65
N ARG A 16 -0.32 0.07 -18.90
CA ARG A 16 -0.03 0.89 -20.10
C ARG A 16 -0.99 2.06 -20.33
N PHE A 17 -2.18 2.02 -19.72
CA PHE A 17 -3.21 3.07 -19.80
C PHE A 17 -3.19 4.03 -18.61
N TYR A 18 -2.08 4.08 -17.85
CA TYR A 18 -1.91 4.92 -16.66
C TYR A 18 -2.90 4.63 -15.52
N MET A 19 -3.54 3.46 -15.52
CA MET A 19 -4.42 3.05 -14.41
C MET A 19 -3.60 2.36 -13.32
N ALA A 20 -3.84 2.74 -12.07
CA ALA A 20 -3.15 2.16 -10.91
C ALA A 20 -3.53 0.67 -10.73
N VAL A 21 -2.53 -0.21 -10.77
CA VAL A 21 -2.70 -1.66 -10.67
C VAL A 21 -2.41 -2.15 -9.25
N ARG A 22 -1.29 -1.73 -8.68
CA ARG A 22 -0.81 -2.19 -7.37
C ARG A 22 0.29 -1.29 -6.84
N VAL A 23 0.63 -1.49 -5.56
CA VAL A 23 1.83 -0.95 -4.92
C VAL A 23 2.84 -2.08 -4.73
N VAL A 24 4.10 -1.81 -5.01
CA VAL A 24 5.23 -2.72 -4.84
C VAL A 24 6.32 -2.07 -3.99
N ASP A 25 7.27 -2.85 -3.49
CA ASP A 25 8.51 -2.34 -2.91
C ASP A 25 9.48 -1.83 -3.99
N VAL A 26 10.46 -1.06 -3.57
CA VAL A 26 11.49 -0.47 -4.45
C VAL A 26 12.26 -1.55 -5.20
N ARG A 27 12.63 -2.64 -4.53
CA ARG A 27 13.39 -3.75 -5.14
C ARG A 27 12.66 -4.34 -6.34
N ARG A 28 11.35 -4.54 -6.19
CA ARG A 28 10.51 -5.03 -7.28
C ARG A 28 10.36 -4.03 -8.41
N ALA A 29 10.20 -2.74 -8.10
CA ALA A 29 10.13 -1.67 -9.11
C ALA A 29 11.42 -1.59 -9.92
N MET A 30 12.58 -1.54 -9.26
CA MET A 30 13.89 -1.52 -9.92
C MET A 30 14.13 -2.75 -10.80
N THR A 31 13.66 -3.93 -10.38
CA THR A 31 13.72 -5.15 -11.20
C THR A 31 12.91 -5.03 -12.48
N LEU A 32 11.74 -4.40 -12.42
CA LEU A 32 10.88 -4.18 -13.60
C LEU A 32 11.51 -3.18 -14.58
N LEU A 33 12.11 -2.10 -14.06
CA LEU A 33 12.83 -1.09 -14.84
C LEU A 33 14.05 -1.71 -15.53
N TYR A 34 14.93 -2.37 -14.79
CA TYR A 34 16.14 -2.99 -15.32
C TYR A 34 15.85 -4.01 -16.43
N ARG A 35 14.71 -4.70 -16.35
CA ARG A 35 14.27 -5.67 -17.38
C ARG A 35 13.58 -5.01 -18.58
N GLY A 36 13.48 -3.70 -18.67
CA GLY A 36 12.75 -3.00 -19.71
C GLY A 36 11.24 -3.30 -19.72
N CYS A 37 10.68 -3.80 -18.60
CA CYS A 37 9.26 -4.10 -18.48
C CYS A 37 8.42 -2.90 -18.00
N ALA A 38 9.09 -1.86 -17.51
CA ALA A 38 8.46 -0.66 -16.97
C ALA A 38 9.31 0.58 -17.26
N GLU A 39 8.67 1.75 -17.18
CA GLU A 39 9.28 3.09 -17.23
C GLU A 39 8.94 3.83 -15.94
N VAL A 40 9.80 4.74 -15.49
CA VAL A 40 9.48 5.68 -14.41
C VAL A 40 8.58 6.78 -14.95
N ILE A 41 7.60 7.19 -14.17
CA ILE A 41 6.74 8.34 -14.47
C ILE A 41 7.04 9.42 -13.44
N THR A 42 7.41 10.61 -13.91
CA THR A 42 7.47 11.85 -13.11
C THR A 42 6.36 12.79 -13.52
N ILE A 43 6.01 13.68 -12.61
CA ILE A 43 5.02 14.74 -12.84
C ILE A 43 5.69 16.05 -12.45
N GLU A 44 5.92 16.92 -13.41
CA GLU A 44 6.48 18.25 -13.22
C GLU A 44 5.59 19.24 -13.98
N ASP A 45 5.11 20.28 -13.31
CA ASP A 45 4.25 21.33 -13.89
C ASP A 45 3.04 20.76 -14.69
N ASP A 46 2.36 19.73 -14.14
CA ASP A 46 1.27 18.99 -14.77
C ASP A 46 1.66 18.24 -16.07
N GLN A 47 2.93 18.14 -16.37
CA GLN A 47 3.45 17.34 -17.49
C GLN A 47 3.96 15.98 -17.01
N TYR A 48 3.71 14.95 -17.81
CA TYR A 48 4.17 13.59 -17.55
C TYR A 48 5.42 13.31 -18.37
N SER A 49 6.50 12.95 -17.70
CA SER A 49 7.73 12.47 -18.35
C SER A 49 7.93 10.99 -18.04
N ASN A 50 8.40 10.27 -19.06
CA ASN A 50 8.66 8.83 -18.98
C ASN A 50 10.16 8.59 -19.12
N TYR A 51 10.73 7.79 -18.24
CA TYR A 51 12.14 7.44 -18.26
C TYR A 51 12.29 5.92 -18.24
N ASP A 52 13.05 5.38 -19.17
CA ASP A 52 13.54 4.01 -19.09
C ASP A 52 14.62 3.89 -17.98
N PHE A 53 15.19 2.71 -17.82
CA PHE A 53 16.18 2.50 -16.76
C PHE A 53 17.45 3.34 -16.96
N GLU A 54 17.95 3.49 -18.18
CA GLU A 54 19.18 4.23 -18.46
C GLU A 54 18.99 5.73 -18.26
N SER A 55 17.96 6.30 -18.85
CA SER A 55 17.59 7.71 -18.68
C SER A 55 17.27 8.05 -17.20
N TRP A 56 16.67 7.11 -16.48
CA TRP A 56 16.43 7.28 -15.03
C TRP A 56 17.73 7.29 -14.22
N CYS A 57 18.72 6.48 -14.59
CA CYS A 57 20.04 6.51 -13.96
C CYS A 57 20.73 7.87 -14.17
N GLU A 58 20.74 8.37 -15.41
CA GLU A 58 21.34 9.68 -15.75
C GLU A 58 20.65 10.83 -14.97
N LEU A 59 19.33 10.85 -14.97
CA LEU A 59 18.55 11.84 -14.22
C LEU A 59 18.80 11.74 -12.71
N SER A 60 18.91 10.54 -12.17
CA SER A 60 19.21 10.32 -10.75
C SER A 60 20.57 10.88 -10.35
N GLU A 61 21.58 10.76 -11.20
CA GLU A 61 22.91 11.32 -10.98
C GLU A 61 22.88 12.86 -10.96
N LEU A 62 22.12 13.49 -11.87
CA LEU A 62 21.92 14.93 -11.89
C LEU A 62 21.21 15.43 -10.61
N HIS A 63 20.10 14.79 -10.21
CA HIS A 63 19.36 15.14 -9.01
C HIS A 63 20.18 14.93 -7.72
N ALA A 64 21.07 13.92 -7.70
CA ALA A 64 21.96 13.70 -6.56
C ALA A 64 22.98 14.82 -6.39
N LEU A 65 23.44 15.44 -7.49
CA LEU A 65 24.33 16.61 -7.45
C LEU A 65 23.62 17.86 -6.94
N GLU A 66 22.35 18.03 -7.29
CA GLU A 66 21.53 19.18 -6.88
C GLU A 66 21.00 19.05 -5.45
N LYS A 67 21.19 17.89 -4.79
CA LYS A 67 20.71 17.61 -3.42
C LYS A 67 19.25 18.00 -3.21
N GLN A 68 18.35 17.55 -4.07
CA GLN A 68 16.92 17.81 -3.90
C GLN A 68 16.45 17.22 -2.56
N ASN A 69 16.01 18.13 -1.66
CA ASN A 69 15.55 17.75 -0.33
C ASN A 69 14.25 16.95 -0.40
N GLY A 70 14.24 15.80 0.26
CA GLY A 70 13.04 14.97 0.41
C GLY A 70 12.98 13.73 -0.49
N GLU A 71 13.95 13.55 -1.41
CA GLU A 71 14.05 12.36 -2.23
C GLU A 71 14.92 11.28 -1.57
N GLU A 72 14.55 10.03 -1.73
CA GLU A 72 15.33 8.89 -1.26
C GLU A 72 16.14 8.30 -2.40
N TYR A 73 17.38 7.91 -2.08
CA TYR A 73 18.32 7.31 -3.02
C TYR A 73 18.74 5.91 -2.58
N LEU A 74 18.88 5.03 -3.55
CA LEU A 74 19.53 3.72 -3.39
C LEU A 74 21.00 3.87 -3.70
N ARG A 75 21.85 3.49 -2.75
CA ARG A 75 23.29 3.43 -2.98
C ARG A 75 23.66 2.08 -3.57
N THR A 76 24.27 2.12 -4.74
CA THR A 76 24.94 0.96 -5.36
C THR A 76 26.45 1.16 -5.29
N PRO A 77 27.28 0.15 -5.57
CA PRO A 77 28.73 0.33 -5.56
C PRO A 77 29.25 1.41 -6.52
N THR A 78 28.50 1.74 -7.56
CA THR A 78 28.94 2.66 -8.63
C THR A 78 28.06 3.91 -8.78
N ARG A 79 26.84 3.93 -8.25
CA ARG A 79 25.84 5.01 -8.51
C ARG A 79 24.90 5.21 -7.33
N GLU A 80 24.37 6.42 -7.23
CA GLU A 80 23.19 6.73 -6.41
C GLU A 80 21.97 6.83 -7.33
N LEU A 81 20.96 5.97 -7.10
CA LEU A 81 19.74 5.94 -7.91
C LEU A 81 18.58 6.48 -7.09
N GLN A 82 17.89 7.47 -7.62
CA GLN A 82 16.69 8.00 -7.00
C GLN A 82 15.59 6.92 -6.96
N VAL A 83 14.89 6.80 -5.83
CA VAL A 83 13.79 5.87 -5.68
C VAL A 83 12.58 6.37 -6.49
N PRO A 84 12.13 5.63 -7.52
CA PRO A 84 10.98 6.04 -8.30
C PRO A 84 9.71 5.98 -7.45
N ARG A 85 8.83 6.95 -7.57
CA ARG A 85 7.52 6.96 -6.89
C ARG A 85 6.47 6.21 -7.67
N ILE A 86 6.55 6.26 -8.99
CA ILE A 86 5.56 5.70 -9.92
C ILE A 86 6.29 5.01 -11.06
N VAL A 87 5.86 3.81 -11.41
CA VAL A 87 6.33 3.11 -12.61
C VAL A 87 5.14 2.64 -13.45
N ARG A 88 5.26 2.70 -14.77
CA ARG A 88 4.27 2.23 -15.74
C ARG A 88 4.75 0.97 -16.44
N LEU A 89 3.94 -0.06 -16.45
CA LEU A 89 4.21 -1.30 -17.18
C LEU A 89 3.97 -1.10 -18.70
N MET A 90 4.95 -1.46 -19.52
CA MET A 90 4.91 -1.24 -20.96
C MET A 90 3.86 -2.10 -21.65
N LEU A 91 3.78 -3.38 -21.31
CA LEU A 91 2.97 -4.39 -22.00
C LEU A 91 1.73 -4.86 -21.22
N TYR A 92 1.51 -4.32 -20.03
CA TYR A 92 0.39 -4.77 -19.19
C TYR A 92 -0.85 -3.90 -19.45
N ASP A 93 -1.84 -4.46 -20.11
CA ASP A 93 -3.07 -3.80 -20.55
C ASP A 93 -4.32 -4.13 -19.72
N ARG A 94 -4.21 -5.05 -18.75
CA ARG A 94 -5.38 -5.44 -17.95
C ARG A 94 -5.92 -4.28 -17.15
N ILE A 95 -7.22 -4.04 -17.28
CA ILE A 95 -7.93 -3.07 -16.43
C ILE A 95 -7.99 -3.65 -15.02
N PRO A 96 -7.54 -2.89 -13.99
CA PRO A 96 -7.61 -3.36 -12.62
C PRO A 96 -9.06 -3.63 -12.23
N LYS A 97 -9.35 -4.84 -11.76
CA LYS A 97 -10.67 -5.11 -11.18
C LYS A 97 -10.81 -4.31 -9.90
N SER A 98 -11.90 -3.56 -9.77
CA SER A 98 -12.20 -2.73 -8.59
C SER A 98 -12.37 -3.53 -7.29
N THR A 99 -12.33 -4.86 -7.37
CA THR A 99 -12.54 -5.73 -6.21
C THR A 99 -11.29 -5.85 -5.35
N VAL A 100 -11.33 -5.25 -4.17
CA VAL A 100 -10.26 -5.41 -3.17
C VAL A 100 -10.19 -6.87 -2.73
N ARG A 101 -9.00 -7.46 -2.90
CA ARG A 101 -8.77 -8.86 -2.50
C ARG A 101 -8.74 -8.96 -0.97
N PHE A 102 -9.56 -9.88 -0.41
CA PHE A 102 -9.54 -10.17 1.01
C PHE A 102 -8.27 -10.92 1.40
N ASN A 103 -7.44 -10.31 2.23
CA ASN A 103 -6.29 -10.92 2.88
C ASN A 103 -5.94 -10.17 4.17
N ARG A 104 -5.00 -10.72 4.96
CA ARG A 104 -4.58 -10.14 6.24
C ARG A 104 -4.09 -8.69 6.10
N LYS A 105 -3.26 -8.41 5.10
CA LYS A 105 -2.68 -7.07 4.89
C LYS A 105 -3.74 -6.03 4.56
N THR A 106 -4.65 -6.35 3.63
CA THR A 106 -5.72 -5.44 3.24
C THR A 106 -6.75 -5.23 4.34
N LEU A 107 -7.02 -6.26 5.15
CA LEU A 107 -7.93 -6.13 6.29
C LEU A 107 -7.32 -5.26 7.39
N PHE A 108 -6.05 -5.46 7.73
CA PHE A 108 -5.37 -4.60 8.71
C PHE A 108 -5.28 -3.15 8.25
N ALA A 109 -5.01 -2.92 6.96
CA ALA A 109 -5.01 -1.59 6.38
C ALA A 109 -6.41 -0.93 6.42
N ARG A 110 -7.51 -1.69 6.15
CA ARG A 110 -8.88 -1.21 6.31
C ARG A 110 -9.14 -0.70 7.73
N ASP A 111 -8.68 -1.43 8.73
CA ASP A 111 -8.89 -1.13 10.15
C ASP A 111 -7.80 -0.20 10.72
N GLY A 112 -6.93 0.36 9.86
CA GLY A 112 -5.86 1.30 10.24
C GLY A 112 -4.82 0.69 11.17
N TYR A 113 -4.56 -0.63 11.07
CA TYR A 113 -3.67 -1.37 11.97
C TYR A 113 -4.04 -1.20 13.46
N ARG A 114 -5.31 -1.02 13.73
CA ARG A 114 -5.87 -0.70 15.04
C ARG A 114 -6.84 -1.80 15.48
N CYS A 115 -6.73 -2.23 16.74
CA CYS A 115 -7.69 -3.17 17.32
C CYS A 115 -9.11 -2.58 17.32
N GLN A 116 -10.07 -3.28 16.71
CA GLN A 116 -11.46 -2.82 16.61
C GLN A 116 -12.27 -2.98 17.90
N TYR A 117 -11.66 -3.49 18.97
CA TYR A 117 -12.28 -3.60 20.30
C TYR A 117 -11.74 -2.56 21.29
N CYS A 118 -10.41 -2.48 21.48
CA CYS A 118 -9.82 -1.55 22.45
C CYS A 118 -9.28 -0.25 21.81
N GLY A 119 -9.25 -0.15 20.49
CA GLY A 119 -8.79 1.03 19.79
C GLY A 119 -7.27 1.25 19.78
N GLN A 120 -6.47 0.37 20.35
CA GLN A 120 -5.03 0.55 20.40
C GLN A 120 -4.37 0.13 19.08
N THR A 121 -3.45 0.93 18.60
CA THR A 121 -2.52 0.57 17.51
C THR A 121 -1.44 -0.34 18.07
N ARG A 122 -1.12 -1.42 17.34
CA ARG A 122 -0.12 -2.41 17.76
C ARG A 122 0.74 -2.82 16.57
N PRO A 123 1.99 -3.27 16.79
CA PRO A 123 2.78 -3.91 15.75
C PRO A 123 2.04 -5.09 15.13
N MET A 124 2.28 -5.37 13.84
CA MET A 124 1.61 -6.45 13.11
C MET A 124 1.76 -7.84 13.77
N SER A 125 2.86 -8.07 14.51
CA SER A 125 3.08 -9.30 15.29
C SER A 125 2.10 -9.49 16.45
N GLN A 126 1.53 -8.38 16.96
CA GLN A 126 0.56 -8.38 18.07
C GLN A 126 -0.89 -8.23 17.58
N LEU A 127 -1.12 -8.21 16.27
CA LEU A 127 -2.43 -8.14 15.64
C LEU A 127 -2.86 -9.50 15.10
N SER A 128 -4.14 -9.78 15.15
CA SER A 128 -4.78 -10.99 14.65
C SER A 128 -6.05 -10.67 13.87
N LEU A 129 -6.48 -11.62 13.04
CA LEU A 129 -7.81 -11.61 12.44
C LEU A 129 -8.79 -12.23 13.42
N ASP A 130 -9.88 -11.54 13.71
CA ASP A 130 -10.96 -12.05 14.56
C ASP A 130 -12.29 -12.05 13.81
N HIS A 131 -13.02 -13.17 13.92
CA HIS A 131 -14.37 -13.29 13.38
C HIS A 131 -15.37 -12.73 14.38
N VAL A 132 -16.10 -11.66 14.00
CA VAL A 132 -17.14 -11.03 14.84
C VAL A 132 -18.15 -12.08 15.27
N ILE A 133 -18.76 -12.81 14.34
CA ILE A 133 -19.49 -14.05 14.61
C ILE A 133 -18.48 -15.19 14.46
N PRO A 134 -18.19 -15.95 15.50
CA PRO A 134 -17.22 -17.04 15.47
C PRO A 134 -17.55 -18.10 14.41
N ARG A 135 -16.52 -18.73 13.84
CA ARG A 135 -16.72 -19.84 12.90
C ARG A 135 -17.50 -21.01 13.50
N SER A 136 -17.29 -21.28 14.79
CA SER A 136 -18.06 -22.29 15.57
C SER A 136 -19.54 -21.96 15.66
N GLN A 137 -19.93 -20.69 15.46
CA GLN A 137 -21.32 -20.21 15.46
C GLN A 137 -21.80 -19.87 14.02
N GLY A 138 -21.16 -20.45 12.99
CA GLY A 138 -21.56 -20.25 11.58
C GLY A 138 -21.00 -19.01 10.91
N GLY A 139 -20.13 -18.25 11.57
CA GLY A 139 -19.51 -17.05 11.00
C GLY A 139 -18.61 -17.37 9.81
N LYS A 140 -18.79 -16.64 8.71
CA LYS A 140 -17.99 -16.77 7.47
C LYS A 140 -16.81 -15.81 7.46
N THR A 141 -15.76 -16.15 6.71
CA THR A 141 -14.60 -15.27 6.50
C THR A 141 -14.93 -14.28 5.37
N THR A 142 -15.56 -13.17 5.72
CA THR A 142 -15.96 -12.10 4.81
C THR A 142 -15.51 -10.74 5.35
N TRP A 143 -15.57 -9.71 4.51
CA TRP A 143 -15.25 -8.34 4.89
C TRP A 143 -16.13 -7.83 6.05
N GLU A 144 -17.37 -8.27 6.09
CA GLU A 144 -18.40 -7.85 7.04
C GLU A 144 -18.33 -8.61 8.38
N ASN A 145 -17.57 -9.71 8.40
CA ASN A 145 -17.48 -10.56 9.60
C ASN A 145 -16.07 -10.69 10.18
N VAL A 146 -15.03 -10.12 9.55
CA VAL A 146 -13.66 -10.20 10.08
C VAL A 146 -13.13 -8.82 10.36
N VAL A 147 -12.48 -8.66 11.53
CA VAL A 147 -11.87 -7.41 11.99
C VAL A 147 -10.44 -7.60 12.45
N CYS A 148 -9.68 -6.50 12.48
CA CYS A 148 -8.38 -6.43 13.11
C CYS A 148 -8.59 -6.38 14.64
N SER A 149 -7.95 -7.29 15.40
CA SER A 149 -7.93 -7.26 16.85
C SER A 149 -6.52 -7.48 17.39
N CYS A 150 -6.21 -6.94 18.56
CA CYS A 150 -4.98 -7.33 19.25
C CYS A 150 -5.14 -8.74 19.87
N LEU A 151 -4.03 -9.42 20.09
CA LEU A 151 -4.03 -10.78 20.64
C LEU A 151 -4.79 -10.87 21.96
N GLY A 152 -4.65 -9.85 22.86
CA GLY A 152 -5.34 -9.82 24.14
C GLY A 152 -6.87 -9.73 24.01
N CYS A 153 -7.38 -8.83 23.15
CA CYS A 153 -8.81 -8.72 22.90
C CYS A 153 -9.37 -9.96 22.20
N ASN A 154 -8.63 -10.53 21.26
CA ASN A 154 -9.03 -11.76 20.57
C ASN A 154 -9.14 -12.94 21.55
N SER A 155 -8.16 -13.12 22.43
CA SER A 155 -8.19 -14.15 23.49
C SER A 155 -9.34 -13.92 24.49
N LYS A 156 -9.55 -12.67 24.91
CA LYS A 156 -10.67 -12.31 25.81
C LYS A 156 -12.03 -12.62 25.19
N LYS A 157 -12.19 -12.35 23.90
CA LYS A 157 -13.44 -12.67 23.16
C LYS A 157 -13.63 -14.17 23.02
N GLY A 158 -12.57 -14.90 22.69
CA GLY A 158 -12.64 -16.35 22.47
C GLY A 158 -13.63 -16.74 21.38
N GLY A 159 -14.30 -17.88 21.52
CA GLY A 159 -15.33 -18.38 20.59
C GLY A 159 -16.71 -17.73 20.75
N ARG A 160 -16.81 -16.54 21.35
CA ARG A 160 -18.05 -15.80 21.63
C ARG A 160 -18.23 -14.64 20.67
N THR A 161 -19.47 -14.18 20.48
CA THR A 161 -19.73 -12.90 19.82
C THR A 161 -19.28 -11.73 20.71
N PRO A 162 -19.08 -10.51 20.17
CA PRO A 162 -18.74 -9.35 21.00
C PRO A 162 -19.73 -9.12 22.14
N ILE A 163 -21.02 -9.23 21.85
CA ILE A 163 -22.09 -9.07 22.87
C ILE A 163 -21.94 -10.12 23.98
N GLN A 164 -21.76 -11.39 23.65
CA GLN A 164 -21.56 -12.47 24.60
C GLN A 164 -20.27 -12.31 25.43
N ALA A 165 -19.28 -11.61 24.89
CA ALA A 165 -18.01 -11.33 25.58
C ALA A 165 -18.02 -10.02 26.38
N GLY A 166 -19.13 -9.26 26.37
CA GLY A 166 -19.20 -7.93 26.96
C GLY A 166 -18.30 -6.92 26.26
N MET A 167 -18.11 -7.07 24.95
CA MET A 167 -17.23 -6.23 24.14
C MET A 167 -18.04 -5.51 23.06
N LYS A 168 -17.53 -4.33 22.61
CA LYS A 168 -18.15 -3.54 21.56
C LYS A 168 -17.15 -3.32 20.44
N LEU A 169 -17.62 -3.38 19.19
CA LEU A 169 -16.87 -2.94 18.04
C LEU A 169 -16.83 -1.42 17.95
N LEU A 170 -15.69 -0.87 17.58
CA LEU A 170 -15.54 0.57 17.34
C LEU A 170 -16.22 0.99 16.04
N THR A 171 -16.15 0.14 15.02
CA THR A 171 -16.78 0.38 13.72
C THR A 171 -17.41 -0.90 13.19
N ILE A 172 -18.51 -0.77 12.45
CA ILE A 172 -19.13 -1.90 11.76
C ILE A 172 -18.21 -2.27 10.58
N PRO A 173 -17.76 -3.54 10.47
CA PRO A 173 -16.91 -3.95 9.38
C PRO A 173 -17.69 -3.98 8.05
N ILE A 174 -17.17 -3.27 7.06
CA ILE A 174 -17.72 -3.21 5.71
C ILE A 174 -16.63 -3.56 4.69
N ARG A 175 -17.03 -3.93 3.48
CA ARG A 175 -16.12 -4.13 2.37
C ARG A 175 -15.58 -2.78 1.90
N PRO A 176 -14.24 -2.61 1.77
CA PRO A 176 -13.69 -1.38 1.24
C PRO A 176 -13.95 -1.25 -0.27
N GLN A 177 -14.29 -0.05 -0.71
CA GLN A 177 -14.52 0.25 -2.13
C GLN A 177 -13.21 0.32 -2.92
N SER A 178 -12.12 0.78 -2.29
CA SER A 178 -10.78 0.89 -2.88
C SER A 178 -9.75 0.17 -2.01
N ASN A 179 -8.55 -0.05 -2.54
CA ASN A 179 -7.49 -0.74 -1.79
C ASN A 179 -7.05 0.10 -0.56
N PRO A 180 -7.34 -0.38 0.67
CA PRO A 180 -7.04 0.39 1.87
C PRO A 180 -5.54 0.59 2.10
N GLY A 181 -4.68 -0.28 1.56
CA GLY A 181 -3.23 -0.12 1.65
C GLY A 181 -2.74 1.13 0.94
N ILE A 182 -3.35 1.50 -0.18
CA ILE A 182 -3.05 2.74 -0.90
C ILE A 182 -3.49 3.95 -0.07
N ALA A 183 -4.68 3.91 0.53
CA ALA A 183 -5.20 5.00 1.35
C ALA A 183 -4.32 5.30 2.58
N VAL A 184 -3.70 4.27 3.17
CA VAL A 184 -2.73 4.44 4.27
C VAL A 184 -1.44 5.09 3.77
N THR A 185 -0.93 4.65 2.62
CA THR A 185 0.30 5.19 2.03
C THR A 185 0.14 6.67 1.63
N LEU A 186 -1.03 7.07 1.13
CA LEU A 186 -1.34 8.46 0.75
C LEU A 186 -1.36 9.46 1.92
N LYS A 187 -1.30 9.01 3.16
CA LYS A 187 -1.12 9.90 4.33
C LYS A 187 0.30 10.45 4.44
N ASP A 188 1.25 9.82 3.78
CA ASP A 188 2.64 10.26 3.73
C ASP A 188 2.80 11.23 2.55
N PRO A 189 3.28 12.47 2.77
CA PRO A 189 3.45 13.49 1.71
C PRO A 189 4.31 13.02 0.53
N ARG A 190 5.25 12.10 0.77
CA ARG A 190 6.11 11.53 -0.29
C ARG A 190 5.35 10.87 -1.44
N TYR A 191 4.10 10.49 -1.23
CA TYR A 191 3.25 9.80 -2.22
C TYR A 191 2.11 10.68 -2.75
N GLU A 192 2.24 11.98 -2.63
CA GLU A 192 1.20 12.92 -3.09
C GLU A 192 0.93 12.80 -4.59
N SER A 193 1.98 12.62 -5.40
CA SER A 193 1.90 12.40 -6.84
C SER A 193 1.01 11.22 -7.25
N TRP A 194 0.79 10.24 -6.35
CA TRP A 194 -0.10 9.12 -6.63
C TRP A 194 -1.57 9.51 -6.75
N LYS A 195 -1.98 10.63 -6.12
CA LYS A 195 -3.38 11.09 -6.13
C LYS A 195 -3.89 11.30 -7.55
N THR A 196 -3.04 11.80 -8.44
CA THR A 196 -3.36 12.03 -9.85
C THR A 196 -3.85 10.77 -10.55
N PHE A 197 -3.21 9.62 -10.29
CA PHE A 197 -3.56 8.35 -10.94
C PHE A 197 -4.63 7.55 -10.19
N LEU A 198 -4.89 7.89 -8.94
CA LEU A 198 -5.89 7.20 -8.12
C LEU A 198 -7.27 7.83 -8.23
N ALA A 199 -7.36 9.13 -8.48
CA ALA A 199 -8.62 9.83 -8.73
C ALA A 199 -9.33 9.31 -9.99
N SER A 200 -8.57 8.95 -11.02
CA SER A 200 -9.08 8.43 -12.30
C SER A 200 -9.75 7.04 -12.19
N ASN A 201 -9.48 6.29 -11.11
CA ASN A 201 -10.05 4.95 -10.89
C ASN A 201 -11.42 4.97 -10.16
N VAL A 202 -11.96 6.14 -9.80
CA VAL A 202 -13.22 6.27 -9.05
C VAL A 202 -14.40 6.62 -9.97
N ALA A 203 -14.14 7.01 -11.23
CA ALA A 203 -15.14 7.40 -12.21
C ALA A 203 -15.37 6.29 -13.25
N GLY A 204 -15.81 5.11 -12.80
CA GLY A 204 -16.19 3.99 -13.67
C GLY A 204 -17.21 3.10 -12.99
#